data_8ae7173dc6287180b82ee03ccbbcdb92
#
_entry.id   8ae7173dc6287180b82ee03ccbbcdb92
#
_cell.length_a   1.000
_cell.length_b   1.000
_cell.length_c   1.000
_cell.angle_alpha   90.00
_cell.angle_beta   90.00
_cell.angle_gamma   90.00
#
_symmetry.space_group_name_H-M   'P 1'
#
loop_
_entity.id
_entity.type
_entity.pdbx_description
1 polymer ?
#
loop_
_entity_poly.entity_id
_entity_poly.type
_entity_poly.pdbx_seq_one_letter_code
_entity_poly.pdbx_strand_id
1 'polypeptide(L)'
;MAKFSSTLIEEASGKLGKKLVMRNTAKGQILAKAPRKASQPRRSEKQANTRFQMSNLLANYRLYSGKLAEAFENKGAGLSDANMYVSVNWGYQPVYMTRQMRLQGCCVLADNMFSTGSLDPIGYALNDDGKLVSDLDLGFEISASTTVAQLSAALMQRSEGWEEGDQLTCFIGTQYLGSDGLPRATMKAHRVVISLEDSSTLWDVVSADGFSTVGGCLASGVVLENMGCAWVHSRDQNNTTKVSTQRLVVVSDVIAQYQTYAAMKAAADSYGGINKKAVYLNPGSSLIEIGNSGGTTGGGTGSVTPMTVNAPTFSGETQFTDTTTVTMTAESGAEIRYTTNGSTPTASSTLYSAPVTLTETTTVKAIAIKNGVSSSVTERTYTKSAGNGGGEELGGDDY
;
A
#
# COMPACT_ATOMS: atom_id res chain seq x y z
N MET A 1 -12.21 4.91 -39.72
CA MET A 1 -11.12 5.90 -39.82
C MET A 1 -10.43 5.65 -41.14
N ALA A 2 -10.31 6.68 -41.99
CA ALA A 2 -9.60 6.56 -43.26
C ALA A 2 -8.09 6.76 -42.99
N LYS A 3 -7.26 5.82 -43.47
CA LYS A 3 -5.81 5.99 -43.54
C LYS A 3 -5.49 6.86 -44.74
N PHE A 4 -4.62 7.81 -44.54
CA PHE A 4 -4.13 8.68 -45.61
C PHE A 4 -2.61 8.53 -45.66
N SER A 5 -2.07 8.22 -46.80
CA SER A 5 -0.65 8.30 -47.10
C SER A 5 -0.46 9.20 -48.30
N SER A 6 0.31 10.27 -48.15
CA SER A 6 0.70 11.16 -49.22
C SER A 6 2.18 11.47 -49.07
N THR A 7 2.91 11.26 -50.12
CA THR A 7 4.34 11.60 -50.24
C THR A 7 4.66 13.09 -50.08
N LEU A 8 3.62 13.94 -50.12
CA LEU A 8 3.77 15.39 -49.99
C LEU A 8 3.54 15.95 -48.58
N ILE A 9 3.04 15.10 -47.62
CA ILE A 9 2.71 15.52 -46.26
C ILE A 9 3.08 14.40 -45.31
N GLU A 10 4.37 14.13 -45.15
CA GLU A 10 4.83 13.00 -44.33
C GLU A 10 4.73 13.22 -42.80
N GLU A 11 4.68 14.47 -42.32
CA GLU A 11 4.69 14.78 -40.91
C GLU A 11 3.66 15.83 -40.43
N ALA A 12 2.65 16.15 -41.23
CA ALA A 12 1.69 17.15 -40.84
C ALA A 12 0.75 16.65 -39.71
N SER A 13 0.72 17.35 -38.61
CA SER A 13 -0.28 17.19 -37.57
C SER A 13 -1.00 18.51 -37.31
N GLY A 14 -2.29 18.45 -37.00
CA GLY A 14 -3.06 19.64 -36.66
C GLY A 14 -4.49 19.66 -37.20
N LYS A 15 -5.14 20.80 -37.06
CA LYS A 15 -6.52 20.99 -37.52
C LYS A 15 -6.58 21.30 -39.01
N LEU A 16 -7.36 20.54 -39.76
CA LEU A 16 -7.74 20.79 -41.13
C LEU A 16 -9.16 21.39 -41.15
N GLY A 17 -9.25 22.70 -41.04
CA GLY A 17 -10.53 23.37 -40.95
C GLY A 17 -11.27 23.13 -39.65
N LYS A 18 -12.60 23.36 -39.64
CA LYS A 18 -13.43 23.25 -38.42
C LYS A 18 -13.86 21.82 -38.07
N LYS A 19 -13.70 20.83 -38.96
CA LYS A 19 -14.32 19.51 -38.85
C LYS A 19 -13.33 18.34 -38.77
N LEU A 20 -12.09 18.52 -39.16
CA LEU A 20 -11.11 17.47 -39.32
C LEU A 20 -9.81 17.78 -38.55
N VAL A 21 -9.16 16.73 -38.05
CA VAL A 21 -7.84 16.80 -37.44
C VAL A 21 -6.98 15.68 -38.02
N MET A 22 -5.78 16.03 -38.43
CA MET A 22 -4.76 15.10 -38.85
C MET A 22 -3.90 14.74 -37.63
N ARG A 23 -3.68 13.46 -37.37
CA ARG A 23 -2.87 12.95 -36.25
C ARG A 23 -1.87 11.91 -36.74
N ASN A 24 -0.64 12.06 -36.30
CA ASN A 24 0.37 11.03 -36.47
C ASN A 24 0.19 9.97 -35.38
N THR A 25 0.19 8.72 -35.75
CA THR A 25 0.13 7.56 -34.84
C THR A 25 1.24 6.61 -35.21
N ALA A 26 1.59 5.71 -34.31
CA ALA A 26 2.57 4.65 -34.56
C ALA A 26 2.24 3.76 -35.79
N LYS A 27 0.99 3.84 -36.30
CA LYS A 27 0.50 3.12 -37.48
C LYS A 27 0.33 4.02 -38.72
N GLY A 28 0.91 5.21 -38.68
CA GLY A 28 0.83 6.22 -39.76
C GLY A 28 -0.15 7.35 -39.47
N GLN A 29 -0.31 8.22 -40.44
CA GLN A 29 -1.20 9.38 -40.35
C GLN A 29 -2.67 8.95 -40.46
N ILE A 30 -3.49 9.52 -39.60
CA ILE A 30 -4.95 9.35 -39.65
C ILE A 30 -5.66 10.67 -39.72
N LEU A 31 -6.69 10.73 -40.57
CA LEU A 31 -7.64 11.84 -40.62
C LEU A 31 -8.84 11.49 -39.72
N ALA A 32 -9.04 12.23 -38.65
CA ALA A 32 -10.12 12.06 -37.73
C ALA A 32 -11.05 13.27 -37.70
N LYS A 33 -12.31 13.08 -37.35
CA LYS A 33 -13.19 14.20 -37.04
C LYS A 33 -12.58 15.05 -35.93
N ALA A 34 -12.55 16.38 -36.11
CA ALA A 34 -12.19 17.26 -35.01
C ALA A 34 -13.09 16.98 -33.80
N PRO A 35 -12.52 16.90 -32.60
CA PRO A 35 -13.33 16.71 -31.40
C PRO A 35 -14.36 17.83 -31.35
N ARG A 36 -15.63 17.47 -31.21
CA ARG A 36 -16.67 18.46 -30.94
C ARG A 36 -16.23 19.26 -29.71
N LYS A 37 -16.47 20.59 -29.71
CA LYS A 37 -16.34 21.34 -28.44
C LYS A 37 -17.09 20.56 -27.38
N ALA A 38 -16.36 20.08 -26.40
CA ALA A 38 -16.96 19.31 -25.35
C ALA A 38 -18.04 20.17 -24.66
N SER A 39 -19.31 19.88 -24.94
CA SER A 39 -20.33 20.16 -23.95
C SER A 39 -19.80 19.54 -22.68
N GLN A 40 -19.79 20.27 -21.57
CA GLN A 40 -19.32 19.76 -20.29
C GLN A 40 -19.84 18.32 -20.15
N PRO A 41 -18.98 17.29 -20.15
CA PRO A 41 -19.47 15.93 -20.10
C PRO A 41 -20.28 15.79 -18.82
N ARG A 42 -21.53 15.35 -18.95
CA ARG A 42 -22.30 14.91 -17.77
C ARG A 42 -21.42 13.87 -17.09
N ARG A 43 -20.88 14.22 -15.95
CA ARG A 43 -20.00 13.35 -15.17
C ARG A 43 -20.87 12.24 -14.59
N SER A 44 -20.86 11.07 -15.19
CA SER A 44 -21.54 9.93 -14.60
C SER A 44 -20.77 9.46 -13.36
N GLU A 45 -21.47 8.88 -12.40
CA GLU A 45 -20.88 8.29 -11.20
C GLU A 45 -19.78 7.28 -11.55
N LYS A 46 -20.01 6.44 -12.59
CA LYS A 46 -18.99 5.50 -13.10
C LYS A 46 -17.71 6.18 -13.57
N GLN A 47 -17.81 7.31 -14.27
CA GLN A 47 -16.63 8.06 -14.72
C GLN A 47 -15.87 8.71 -13.56
N ALA A 48 -16.59 9.18 -12.53
CA ALA A 48 -15.98 9.72 -11.33
C ALA A 48 -15.21 8.65 -10.57
N ASN A 49 -15.80 7.47 -10.39
CA ASN A 49 -15.16 6.32 -9.74
C ASN A 49 -13.89 5.89 -10.47
N THR A 50 -13.95 5.75 -11.79
CA THR A 50 -12.78 5.41 -12.60
C THR A 50 -11.66 6.42 -12.44
N ARG A 51 -11.96 7.71 -12.45
CA ARG A 51 -10.95 8.77 -12.27
C ARG A 51 -10.36 8.78 -10.86
N PHE A 52 -11.21 8.56 -9.88
CA PHE A 52 -10.81 8.52 -8.48
C PHE A 52 -9.83 7.38 -8.21
N GLN A 53 -10.12 6.18 -8.71
CA GLN A 53 -9.24 5.02 -8.61
C GLN A 53 -7.96 5.17 -9.45
N MET A 54 -8.09 5.63 -10.70
CA MET A 54 -6.98 5.69 -11.66
C MET A 54 -5.90 6.70 -11.25
N SER A 55 -6.23 7.67 -10.40
CA SER A 55 -5.32 8.75 -10.04
C SER A 55 -4.04 8.25 -9.38
N ASN A 56 -4.13 7.33 -8.43
CA ASN A 56 -2.96 6.79 -7.74
C ASN A 56 -2.20 5.76 -8.61
N LEU A 57 -2.91 4.94 -9.40
CA LEU A 57 -2.25 4.03 -10.34
C LEU A 57 -1.33 4.79 -11.29
N LEU A 58 -1.82 5.88 -11.89
CA LEU A 58 -1.00 6.70 -12.78
C LEU A 58 0.12 7.45 -12.04
N ALA A 59 -0.09 7.83 -10.78
CA ALA A 59 0.96 8.43 -9.97
C ALA A 59 2.08 7.43 -9.68
N ASN A 60 1.74 6.20 -9.30
CA ASN A 60 2.70 5.11 -9.11
C ASN A 60 3.44 4.78 -10.40
N TYR A 61 2.72 4.62 -11.53
CA TYR A 61 3.36 4.34 -12.80
C TYR A 61 4.47 5.35 -13.15
N ARG A 62 4.25 6.64 -12.89
CA ARG A 62 5.26 7.69 -13.14
C ARG A 62 6.56 7.49 -12.34
N LEU A 63 6.49 6.84 -11.19
CA LEU A 63 7.69 6.52 -10.40
C LEU A 63 8.57 5.47 -11.09
N TYR A 64 7.96 4.54 -11.85
CA TYR A 64 8.67 3.46 -12.56
C TYR A 64 9.02 3.83 -14.00
N SER A 65 8.27 4.76 -14.60
CA SER A 65 8.41 5.10 -16.02
C SER A 65 9.85 5.47 -16.37
N GLY A 66 10.38 4.79 -17.39
CA GLY A 66 11.75 5.02 -17.89
C GLY A 66 12.86 4.40 -17.04
N LYS A 67 12.54 3.63 -15.99
CA LYS A 67 13.55 2.95 -15.16
C LYS A 67 13.87 1.53 -15.62
N LEU A 68 12.97 0.90 -16.34
CA LEU A 68 13.21 -0.33 -17.13
C LEU A 68 13.12 0.02 -18.61
N ALA A 69 13.88 -0.66 -19.44
CA ALA A 69 13.81 -0.51 -20.89
C ALA A 69 12.41 -0.94 -21.38
N GLU A 70 11.95 -2.06 -20.89
CA GLU A 70 10.60 -2.59 -21.11
C GLU A 70 10.13 -3.27 -19.81
N ALA A 71 8.96 -2.90 -19.33
CA ALA A 71 8.42 -3.44 -18.08
C ALA A 71 7.40 -4.57 -18.32
N PHE A 72 6.81 -4.60 -19.50
CA PHE A 72 5.77 -5.56 -19.86
C PHE A 72 6.08 -6.17 -21.21
N GLU A 73 6.34 -7.48 -21.22
CA GLU A 73 6.39 -8.26 -22.46
C GLU A 73 4.97 -8.39 -23.06
N ASN A 74 4.86 -8.98 -24.21
CA ASN A 74 3.56 -9.34 -24.84
C ASN A 74 2.52 -8.22 -24.87
N LYS A 75 2.96 -6.98 -25.07
CA LYS A 75 2.04 -5.85 -25.26
C LYS A 75 1.26 -6.00 -26.56
N GLY A 76 -0.07 -5.91 -26.48
CA GLY A 76 -0.89 -5.83 -27.69
C GLY A 76 -0.48 -4.64 -28.55
N ALA A 77 -0.64 -4.78 -29.86
CA ALA A 77 -0.22 -3.74 -30.82
C ALA A 77 -0.81 -2.37 -30.48
N GLY A 78 0.08 -1.40 -30.20
CA GLY A 78 -0.29 -0.02 -29.85
C GLY A 78 -0.60 0.22 -28.38
N LEU A 79 -0.36 -0.76 -27.49
CA LEU A 79 -0.43 -0.56 -26.05
C LEU A 79 0.93 -0.09 -25.53
N SER A 80 0.90 0.85 -24.60
CA SER A 80 2.08 1.31 -23.87
C SER A 80 2.21 0.59 -22.52
N ASP A 81 3.40 0.64 -21.90
CA ASP A 81 3.61 0.14 -20.55
C ASP A 81 2.63 0.77 -19.54
N ALA A 82 2.27 2.05 -19.70
CA ALA A 82 1.27 2.69 -18.87
C ALA A 82 -0.10 1.99 -18.96
N ASN A 83 -0.51 1.58 -20.17
CA ASN A 83 -1.77 0.86 -20.36
C ASN A 83 -1.72 -0.53 -19.74
N MET A 84 -0.60 -1.22 -19.89
CA MET A 84 -0.39 -2.53 -19.29
C MET A 84 -0.38 -2.43 -17.76
N TYR A 85 0.37 -1.47 -17.21
CA TYR A 85 0.42 -1.23 -15.78
C TYR A 85 -0.97 -1.00 -15.17
N VAL A 86 -1.78 -0.13 -15.80
CA VAL A 86 -3.16 0.10 -15.35
C VAL A 86 -4.00 -1.17 -15.48
N SER A 87 -3.85 -1.93 -16.56
CA SER A 87 -4.62 -3.15 -16.81
C SER A 87 -4.35 -4.22 -15.77
N VAL A 88 -3.08 -4.52 -15.49
CA VAL A 88 -2.71 -5.59 -14.55
C VAL A 88 -3.02 -5.22 -13.10
N ASN A 89 -2.98 -3.91 -12.76
CA ASN A 89 -3.22 -3.44 -11.40
C ASN A 89 -4.66 -2.99 -11.13
N TRP A 90 -5.54 -3.00 -12.12
CA TRP A 90 -6.92 -2.55 -11.94
C TRP A 90 -7.72 -3.39 -10.96
N GLY A 91 -7.47 -4.68 -10.91
CA GLY A 91 -8.16 -5.64 -10.03
C GLY A 91 -7.58 -5.75 -8.62
N TYR A 92 -6.41 -5.15 -8.36
CA TYR A 92 -5.80 -5.14 -7.03
C TYR A 92 -6.49 -4.12 -6.12
N GLN A 93 -6.16 -4.17 -4.82
CA GLN A 93 -6.78 -3.26 -3.86
C GLN A 93 -6.51 -1.80 -4.27
N PRO A 94 -7.56 -1.03 -4.60
CA PRO A 94 -7.37 0.31 -5.12
C PRO A 94 -7.06 1.30 -4.00
N VAL A 95 -6.07 2.14 -4.23
CA VAL A 95 -5.82 3.34 -3.44
C VAL A 95 -6.49 4.51 -4.14
N TYR A 96 -7.46 5.09 -3.48
CA TYR A 96 -8.23 6.22 -4.02
C TYR A 96 -7.58 7.55 -3.67
N MET A 97 -7.60 8.48 -4.61
CA MET A 97 -7.00 9.79 -4.46
C MET A 97 -7.98 10.87 -4.88
N THR A 98 -8.16 11.92 -4.05
CA THR A 98 -9.00 13.06 -4.40
C THR A 98 -8.48 13.81 -5.63
N ARG A 99 -9.35 14.55 -6.28
CA ARG A 99 -8.94 15.42 -7.38
C ARG A 99 -7.89 16.43 -6.94
N GLN A 100 -8.04 17.03 -5.76
CA GLN A 100 -7.09 18.00 -5.22
C GLN A 100 -5.72 17.34 -4.98
N MET A 101 -5.67 16.19 -4.31
CA MET A 101 -4.44 15.44 -4.10
C MET A 101 -3.73 15.13 -5.42
N ARG A 102 -4.46 14.68 -6.44
CA ARG A 102 -3.89 14.46 -7.77
C ARG A 102 -3.27 15.73 -8.37
N LEU A 103 -3.92 16.88 -8.23
CA LEU A 103 -3.42 18.15 -8.74
C LEU A 103 -2.19 18.63 -7.97
N GLN A 104 -2.08 18.29 -6.70
CA GLN A 104 -0.95 18.60 -5.84
C GLN A 104 0.21 17.59 -5.96
N GLY A 105 0.09 16.63 -6.86
CA GLY A 105 1.14 15.64 -7.10
C GLY A 105 1.30 14.59 -6.01
N CYS A 106 0.23 14.32 -5.24
CA CYS A 106 0.25 13.24 -4.26
C CYS A 106 0.48 11.88 -4.91
N CYS A 107 1.14 11.01 -4.19
CA CYS A 107 1.35 9.62 -4.54
C CYS A 107 1.43 8.78 -3.27
N VAL A 108 0.70 7.67 -3.25
CA VAL A 108 0.79 6.66 -2.20
C VAL A 108 1.38 5.42 -2.82
N LEU A 109 2.50 4.95 -2.30
CA LEU A 109 3.09 3.67 -2.72
C LEU A 109 2.09 2.56 -2.52
N ALA A 110 1.99 1.68 -3.48
CA ALA A 110 1.12 0.53 -3.43
C ALA A 110 1.87 -0.71 -3.92
N ASP A 111 1.43 -1.85 -3.40
CA ASP A 111 1.92 -3.18 -3.76
C ASP A 111 1.44 -3.59 -5.16
N ASN A 112 1.87 -2.82 -6.15
CA ASN A 112 1.48 -3.00 -7.54
C ASN A 112 2.44 -3.92 -8.29
N MET A 113 1.90 -4.73 -9.19
CA MET A 113 2.66 -5.40 -10.24
C MET A 113 3.26 -4.34 -11.15
N PHE A 114 4.58 -4.32 -11.31
CA PHE A 114 5.24 -3.31 -12.11
C PHE A 114 6.07 -3.88 -13.27
N SER A 115 6.25 -5.19 -13.31
CA SER A 115 6.75 -5.90 -14.47
C SER A 115 6.02 -7.23 -14.66
N THR A 116 5.85 -7.65 -15.92
CA THR A 116 5.36 -8.98 -16.28
C THR A 116 6.08 -9.47 -17.51
N GLY A 117 6.67 -10.64 -17.41
CA GLY A 117 7.43 -11.24 -18.51
C GLY A 117 7.65 -12.73 -18.33
N SER A 118 8.57 -13.23 -19.14
CA SER A 118 8.83 -14.66 -19.30
C SER A 118 10.03 -15.17 -18.50
N LEU A 119 10.84 -14.29 -17.93
CA LEU A 119 11.92 -14.71 -17.04
C LEU A 119 11.34 -15.14 -15.69
N ASP A 120 12.05 -16.05 -15.03
CA ASP A 120 11.65 -16.56 -13.73
C ASP A 120 11.50 -15.42 -12.70
N PRO A 121 10.40 -15.41 -11.94
CA PRO A 121 10.19 -14.41 -10.93
C PRO A 121 11.18 -14.61 -9.77
N ILE A 122 11.69 -13.51 -9.22
CA ILE A 122 12.45 -13.52 -7.99
C ILE A 122 11.46 -13.61 -6.84
N GLY A 123 11.52 -14.69 -6.06
CA GLY A 123 10.74 -14.83 -4.83
C GLY A 123 11.33 -13.97 -3.72
N TYR A 124 10.48 -13.40 -2.85
CA TYR A 124 10.94 -12.66 -1.70
C TYR A 124 9.90 -12.60 -0.58
N ALA A 125 10.37 -12.47 0.66
CA ALA A 125 9.55 -12.34 1.84
C ALA A 125 10.15 -11.32 2.81
N LEU A 126 9.31 -10.71 3.64
CA LEU A 126 9.79 -9.91 4.76
C LEU A 126 10.22 -10.84 5.89
N ASN A 127 11.40 -10.58 6.45
CA ASN A 127 11.85 -11.24 7.67
C ASN A 127 11.35 -10.49 8.93
N ASP A 128 11.60 -11.07 10.10
CA ASP A 128 11.17 -10.50 11.39
C ASP A 128 11.82 -9.15 11.69
N ASP A 129 12.97 -8.85 11.09
CA ASP A 129 13.67 -7.56 11.21
C ASP A 129 13.12 -6.49 10.25
N GLY A 130 12.11 -6.80 9.44
CA GLY A 130 11.50 -5.90 8.47
C GLY A 130 12.35 -5.67 7.21
N LYS A 131 13.32 -6.53 6.93
CA LYS A 131 14.05 -6.54 5.67
C LYS A 131 13.37 -7.45 4.65
N LEU A 132 13.36 -7.04 3.40
CA LEU A 132 12.96 -7.90 2.29
C LEU A 132 14.11 -8.82 1.95
N VAL A 133 13.89 -10.12 2.01
CA VAL A 133 14.88 -11.16 1.68
C VAL A 133 14.39 -11.90 0.44
N SER A 134 15.25 -12.03 -0.56
CA SER A 134 14.95 -12.77 -1.80
C SER A 134 15.39 -14.23 -1.70
N ASP A 135 14.95 -15.02 -2.65
CA ASP A 135 15.40 -16.41 -2.88
C ASP A 135 16.71 -16.51 -3.68
N LEU A 136 17.31 -15.37 -4.03
CA LEU A 136 18.61 -15.35 -4.71
C LEU A 136 19.72 -15.63 -3.70
N ASP A 137 20.17 -16.89 -3.63
CA ASP A 137 21.27 -17.33 -2.77
C ASP A 137 22.63 -16.96 -3.40
N LEU A 138 23.35 -16.08 -2.75
CA LEU A 138 24.71 -15.68 -3.16
C LEU A 138 25.78 -16.56 -2.50
N GLY A 139 25.46 -17.21 -1.37
CA GLY A 139 26.35 -18.03 -0.59
C GLY A 139 27.45 -17.26 0.15
N PHE A 140 27.39 -15.94 0.17
CA PHE A 140 28.29 -15.05 0.92
C PHE A 140 27.59 -13.79 1.37
N GLU A 141 28.19 -13.08 2.30
CA GLU A 141 27.68 -11.77 2.77
C GLU A 141 28.30 -10.64 1.95
N ILE A 142 27.45 -9.75 1.41
CA ILE A 142 27.91 -8.55 0.68
C ILE A 142 28.66 -7.62 1.61
N SER A 143 29.84 -7.18 1.20
CA SER A 143 30.71 -6.26 1.93
C SER A 143 31.16 -5.10 1.03
N ALA A 144 31.88 -4.14 1.62
CA ALA A 144 32.43 -3.00 0.86
C ALA A 144 33.44 -3.42 -0.24
N SER A 145 34.03 -4.59 -0.13
CA SER A 145 34.97 -5.14 -1.11
C SER A 145 34.34 -6.09 -2.14
N THR A 146 33.02 -6.36 -2.02
CA THR A 146 32.34 -7.22 -2.96
C THR A 146 32.30 -6.59 -4.34
N THR A 147 32.76 -7.32 -5.34
CA THR A 147 32.78 -6.86 -6.74
C THR A 147 31.53 -7.31 -7.50
N VAL A 148 31.26 -6.63 -8.61
CA VAL A 148 30.20 -7.01 -9.54
C VAL A 148 30.46 -8.44 -10.08
N ALA A 149 31.70 -8.79 -10.40
CA ALA A 149 32.07 -10.13 -10.82
C ALA A 149 31.73 -11.21 -9.79
N GLN A 150 31.94 -10.94 -8.49
CA GLN A 150 31.60 -11.89 -7.43
C GLN A 150 30.07 -12.09 -7.32
N LEU A 151 29.32 -11.00 -7.37
CA LEU A 151 27.84 -11.08 -7.39
C LEU A 151 27.35 -11.85 -8.61
N SER A 152 27.91 -11.55 -9.79
CA SER A 152 27.56 -12.18 -11.06
C SER A 152 27.85 -13.69 -11.04
N ALA A 153 29.04 -14.07 -10.58
CA ALA A 153 29.41 -15.48 -10.47
C ALA A 153 28.48 -16.24 -9.52
N ALA A 154 28.11 -15.64 -8.39
CA ALA A 154 27.19 -16.27 -7.45
C ALA A 154 25.80 -16.47 -8.04
N LEU A 155 25.23 -15.45 -8.69
CA LEU A 155 23.92 -15.55 -9.34
C LEU A 155 23.91 -16.62 -10.43
N MET A 156 24.92 -16.65 -11.29
CA MET A 156 25.02 -17.62 -12.37
C MET A 156 25.29 -19.07 -11.91
N GLN A 157 25.90 -19.24 -10.75
CA GLN A 157 26.22 -20.58 -10.21
C GLN A 157 25.13 -21.15 -9.32
N ARG A 158 24.41 -20.30 -8.60
CA ARG A 158 23.48 -20.71 -7.53
C ARG A 158 22.01 -20.48 -7.85
N SER A 159 21.74 -19.59 -8.81
CA SER A 159 20.37 -19.30 -9.24
C SER A 159 20.19 -19.70 -10.71
N GLU A 160 19.14 -20.44 -11.00
CA GLU A 160 18.87 -20.86 -12.38
C GLU A 160 18.45 -19.66 -13.24
N GLY A 161 18.73 -19.75 -14.54
CA GLY A 161 18.23 -18.80 -15.53
C GLY A 161 19.01 -17.50 -15.66
N TRP A 162 20.16 -17.31 -14.97
CA TRP A 162 21.01 -16.13 -15.09
C TRP A 162 22.13 -16.35 -16.12
N GLU A 163 22.34 -15.34 -16.96
CA GLU A 163 23.36 -15.32 -18.02
C GLU A 163 24.18 -14.05 -17.96
N GLU A 164 25.38 -14.08 -18.55
CA GLU A 164 26.19 -12.88 -18.69
C GLU A 164 25.50 -11.84 -19.57
N GLY A 165 25.51 -10.56 -19.16
CA GLY A 165 24.79 -9.49 -19.79
C GLY A 165 23.38 -9.26 -19.27
N ASP A 166 22.85 -10.16 -18.43
CA ASP A 166 21.60 -9.94 -17.72
C ASP A 166 21.69 -8.72 -16.79
N GLN A 167 20.56 -8.19 -16.41
CA GLN A 167 20.49 -7.03 -15.55
C GLN A 167 19.65 -7.35 -14.31
N LEU A 168 20.20 -7.06 -13.14
CA LEU A 168 19.46 -7.06 -11.88
C LEU A 168 19.17 -5.61 -11.49
N THR A 169 17.91 -5.21 -11.53
CA THR A 169 17.49 -3.85 -11.14
C THR A 169 16.74 -3.90 -9.80
N CYS A 170 17.29 -3.22 -8.79
CA CYS A 170 16.62 -3.00 -7.52
C CYS A 170 15.82 -1.70 -7.56
N PHE A 171 14.59 -1.76 -7.13
CA PHE A 171 13.70 -0.61 -6.95
C PHE A 171 13.54 -0.33 -5.46
N ILE A 172 13.85 0.88 -5.03
CA ILE A 172 13.60 1.37 -3.68
C ILE A 172 12.67 2.57 -3.76
N GLY A 173 11.45 2.37 -3.25
CA GLY A 173 10.44 3.40 -3.11
C GLY A 173 10.46 3.96 -1.68
N THR A 174 10.39 5.27 -1.53
CA THR A 174 10.26 5.92 -0.23
C THR A 174 8.99 6.74 -0.22
N GLN A 175 8.16 6.54 0.80
CA GLN A 175 6.98 7.34 1.05
C GLN A 175 7.24 8.32 2.18
N TYR A 176 6.77 9.56 2.02
CA TYR A 176 6.91 10.62 3.02
C TYR A 176 5.75 11.59 2.94
N LEU A 177 5.57 12.38 4.01
CA LEU A 177 4.65 13.51 4.00
C LEU A 177 5.36 14.75 3.47
N GLY A 178 4.72 15.42 2.51
CA GLY A 178 5.12 16.75 2.11
C GLY A 178 4.91 17.79 3.23
N SER A 179 5.43 18.99 3.06
CA SER A 179 5.23 20.11 3.99
C SER A 179 3.76 20.52 4.14
N ASP A 180 2.93 20.11 3.20
CA ASP A 180 1.46 20.29 3.19
C ASP A 180 0.71 19.14 3.88
N GLY A 181 1.42 18.18 4.49
CA GLY A 181 0.85 17.01 5.13
C GLY A 181 0.29 15.96 4.16
N LEU A 182 0.55 16.11 2.86
CA LEU A 182 0.04 15.19 1.85
C LEU A 182 1.08 14.13 1.45
N PRO A 183 0.64 12.91 1.10
CA PRO A 183 1.56 11.82 0.79
C PRO A 183 2.32 12.09 -0.52
N ARG A 184 3.61 11.83 -0.48
CA ARG A 184 4.54 11.86 -1.60
C ARG A 184 5.31 10.57 -1.64
N ALA A 185 5.76 10.19 -2.80
CA ALA A 185 6.63 9.05 -2.97
C ALA A 185 7.74 9.36 -3.98
N THR A 186 8.89 8.77 -3.75
CA THR A 186 10.00 8.75 -4.71
C THR A 186 10.39 7.30 -4.99
N MET A 187 11.01 7.06 -6.13
CA MET A 187 11.52 5.75 -6.51
C MET A 187 12.93 5.91 -7.07
N LYS A 188 13.87 5.17 -6.49
CA LYS A 188 15.21 4.98 -7.03
C LYS A 188 15.28 3.62 -7.70
N ALA A 189 16.09 3.50 -8.73
CA ALA A 189 16.40 2.23 -9.37
C ALA A 189 17.93 2.11 -9.45
N HIS A 190 18.45 1.01 -8.96
CA HIS A 190 19.87 0.67 -8.98
C HIS A 190 20.02 -0.59 -9.84
N ARG A 191 20.85 -0.52 -10.86
CA ARG A 191 21.01 -1.59 -11.85
C ARG A 191 22.42 -2.12 -11.84
N VAL A 192 22.54 -3.42 -11.74
CA VAL A 192 23.79 -4.17 -11.96
C VAL A 192 23.66 -4.93 -13.27
N VAL A 193 24.64 -4.84 -14.11
CA VAL A 193 24.79 -5.72 -15.29
C VAL A 193 25.64 -6.90 -14.86
N ILE A 194 25.14 -8.11 -15.12
CA ILE A 194 25.84 -9.34 -14.78
C ILE A 194 27.04 -9.49 -15.68
N SER A 195 28.26 -9.42 -15.09
CA SER A 195 29.53 -9.56 -15.80
C SER A 195 30.56 -10.23 -14.92
N LEU A 196 31.22 -11.26 -15.45
CA LEU A 196 32.29 -11.96 -14.77
C LEU A 196 33.63 -11.21 -14.84
N GLU A 197 33.74 -10.25 -15.76
CA GLU A 197 34.94 -9.44 -15.95
C GLU A 197 34.96 -8.10 -15.20
N ASP A 198 33.79 -7.67 -14.68
CA ASP A 198 33.66 -6.39 -14.00
C ASP A 198 34.21 -6.44 -12.57
N SER A 199 35.40 -5.94 -12.39
CA SER A 199 36.09 -5.85 -11.09
C SER A 199 35.69 -4.63 -10.23
N SER A 200 34.78 -3.79 -10.70
CA SER A 200 34.28 -2.64 -9.93
C SER A 200 33.66 -3.12 -8.63
N THR A 201 33.77 -2.32 -7.57
CA THR A 201 33.05 -2.64 -6.34
C THR A 201 31.56 -2.46 -6.54
N LEU A 202 30.76 -3.26 -5.87
CA LEU A 202 29.31 -3.19 -6.00
C LEU A 202 28.79 -1.79 -5.63
N TRP A 203 29.43 -1.12 -4.67
CA TRP A 203 29.03 0.21 -4.24
C TRP A 203 29.40 1.34 -5.20
N ASP A 204 30.27 1.09 -6.17
CA ASP A 204 30.55 2.05 -7.25
C ASP A 204 29.41 2.05 -8.28
N VAL A 205 28.63 0.98 -8.34
CA VAL A 205 27.56 0.78 -9.34
C VAL A 205 26.18 1.01 -8.74
N VAL A 206 25.96 0.53 -7.50
CA VAL A 206 24.64 0.57 -6.84
C VAL A 206 24.73 1.11 -5.41
N SER A 207 23.58 1.43 -4.84
CA SER A 207 23.48 1.86 -3.43
C SER A 207 23.28 0.65 -2.50
N ALA A 208 23.90 0.72 -1.34
CA ALA A 208 23.70 -0.25 -0.26
C ALA A 208 22.25 -0.38 0.20
N ASP A 209 21.41 0.63 -0.06
CA ASP A 209 19.97 0.58 0.32
C ASP A 209 19.22 -0.60 -0.30
N GLY A 210 19.61 -0.98 -1.53
CA GLY A 210 18.93 -2.03 -2.30
C GLY A 210 19.66 -3.37 -2.33
N PHE A 211 20.89 -3.42 -1.83
CA PHE A 211 21.75 -4.60 -1.93
C PHE A 211 22.43 -4.88 -0.60
N SER A 212 22.02 -5.93 0.04
CA SER A 212 22.58 -6.49 1.27
C SER A 212 22.37 -7.99 1.23
N THR A 213 22.75 -8.68 2.27
CA THR A 213 22.49 -10.11 2.42
C THR A 213 21.94 -10.42 3.80
N VAL A 214 21.13 -11.47 3.86
CA VAL A 214 20.67 -12.09 5.10
C VAL A 214 20.75 -13.60 4.90
N GLY A 215 21.62 -14.24 5.67
CA GLY A 215 21.86 -15.69 5.54
C GLY A 215 22.38 -16.12 4.18
N GLY A 216 23.17 -15.27 3.52
CA GLY A 216 23.70 -15.52 2.18
C GLY A 216 22.73 -15.21 1.04
N CYS A 217 21.47 -14.90 1.32
CA CYS A 217 20.50 -14.51 0.30
C CYS A 217 20.48 -13.00 0.10
N LEU A 218 20.26 -12.55 -1.14
CA LEU A 218 20.11 -11.13 -1.45
C LEU A 218 18.94 -10.52 -0.67
N ALA A 219 19.18 -9.39 -0.02
CA ALA A 219 18.20 -8.71 0.81
C ALA A 219 18.25 -7.19 0.63
N SER A 220 17.18 -6.50 1.06
CA SER A 220 17.22 -5.04 1.16
C SER A 220 18.27 -4.60 2.17
N GLY A 221 19.07 -3.57 1.82
CA GLY A 221 20.06 -3.00 2.72
C GLY A 221 19.44 -2.21 3.87
N VAL A 222 18.19 -1.82 3.72
CA VAL A 222 17.41 -1.07 4.70
C VAL A 222 16.24 -1.89 5.22
N VAL A 223 15.85 -1.61 6.46
CA VAL A 223 14.55 -2.04 6.99
C VAL A 223 13.47 -1.27 6.25
N LEU A 224 12.45 -1.97 5.78
CA LEU A 224 11.36 -1.33 5.05
C LEU A 224 10.39 -0.68 6.06
N GLU A 225 10.55 0.60 6.26
CA GLU A 225 9.64 1.43 7.05
C GLU A 225 9.22 2.63 6.20
N ASN A 226 7.95 2.74 5.85
CA ASN A 226 7.44 3.68 4.85
C ASN A 226 8.18 3.59 3.50
N MET A 227 8.56 2.37 3.13
CA MET A 227 9.35 2.09 1.94
C MET A 227 8.76 0.93 1.15
N GLY A 228 9.15 0.85 -0.11
CA GLY A 228 8.88 -0.28 -0.97
C GLY A 228 10.18 -0.78 -1.59
N CYS A 229 10.32 -2.09 -1.74
CA CYS A 229 11.46 -2.72 -2.39
C CYS A 229 11.02 -3.83 -3.33
N ALA A 230 11.76 -4.01 -4.40
CA ALA A 230 11.68 -5.15 -5.30
C ALA A 230 12.91 -5.24 -6.18
N TRP A 231 13.18 -6.42 -6.69
CA TRP A 231 14.21 -6.66 -7.70
C TRP A 231 13.57 -7.18 -9.00
N VAL A 232 14.12 -6.77 -10.13
CA VAL A 232 13.71 -7.23 -11.46
C VAL A 232 14.92 -7.81 -12.18
N HIS A 233 14.77 -9.02 -12.65
CA HIS A 233 15.66 -9.61 -13.62
C HIS A 233 15.22 -9.17 -15.02
N SER A 234 16.14 -8.68 -15.82
CA SER A 234 15.89 -8.36 -17.22
C SER A 234 17.04 -8.78 -18.11
N ARG A 235 16.71 -9.16 -19.36
CA ARG A 235 17.62 -9.66 -20.37
C ARG A 235 17.31 -9.06 -21.71
N ASP A 236 18.29 -8.45 -22.34
CA ASP A 236 18.15 -7.96 -23.71
C ASP A 236 18.46 -9.08 -24.70
N GLN A 237 17.47 -9.53 -25.45
CA GLN A 237 17.59 -10.61 -26.42
C GLN A 237 16.89 -10.25 -27.72
N ASN A 238 17.60 -10.31 -28.85
CA ASN A 238 17.04 -10.13 -30.18
C ASN A 238 16.22 -8.82 -30.34
N ASN A 239 16.74 -7.68 -29.89
CA ASN A 239 16.06 -6.39 -29.90
C ASN A 239 14.77 -6.32 -29.06
N THR A 240 14.56 -7.25 -28.16
CA THR A 240 13.48 -7.25 -27.17
C THR A 240 14.06 -7.41 -25.78
N THR A 241 13.45 -6.77 -24.80
CA THR A 241 13.83 -6.96 -23.40
C THR A 241 12.86 -7.96 -22.78
N LYS A 242 13.38 -9.06 -22.26
CA LYS A 242 12.66 -9.98 -21.40
C LYS A 242 12.78 -9.51 -19.97
N VAL A 243 11.74 -9.73 -19.17
CA VAL A 243 11.71 -9.32 -17.75
C VAL A 243 11.09 -10.42 -16.89
N SER A 244 11.45 -10.45 -15.63
CA SER A 244 10.75 -11.26 -14.63
C SER A 244 9.43 -10.58 -14.22
N THR A 245 8.48 -11.41 -13.81
CA THR A 245 7.19 -10.91 -13.29
C THR A 245 7.36 -10.50 -11.83
N GLN A 246 7.25 -9.20 -11.53
CA GLN A 246 7.55 -8.68 -10.20
C GLN A 246 6.52 -7.67 -9.68
N ARG A 247 6.34 -7.72 -8.37
CA ARG A 247 5.50 -6.83 -7.59
C ARG A 247 6.35 -6.06 -6.58
N LEU A 248 6.05 -4.79 -6.37
CA LEU A 248 6.65 -4.01 -5.28
C LEU A 248 6.11 -4.51 -3.94
N VAL A 249 6.96 -4.84 -3.00
CA VAL A 249 6.57 -5.04 -1.60
C VAL A 249 6.68 -3.72 -0.89
N VAL A 250 5.58 -3.24 -0.34
CA VAL A 250 5.51 -1.96 0.37
C VAL A 250 5.21 -2.21 1.84
N VAL A 251 6.08 -1.70 2.70
CA VAL A 251 5.85 -1.57 4.14
C VAL A 251 5.62 -0.11 4.44
N SER A 252 4.41 0.27 4.75
CA SER A 252 4.10 1.66 5.04
C SER A 252 3.01 1.74 6.09
N ASP A 253 3.27 2.48 7.16
CA ASP A 253 2.24 2.99 8.06
C ASP A 253 1.48 4.07 7.30
N VAL A 254 0.57 3.63 6.48
CA VAL A 254 -0.07 4.49 5.50
C VAL A 254 -0.75 5.62 6.22
N ILE A 255 -0.35 6.78 5.86
CA ILE A 255 -0.97 8.03 6.17
C ILE A 255 -2.47 7.90 5.87
N ALA A 256 -3.26 7.88 6.92
CA ALA A 256 -4.70 7.79 6.83
C ALA A 256 -5.25 8.98 6.07
N GLN A 257 -5.67 8.71 4.86
CA GLN A 257 -6.30 9.74 4.06
C GLN A 257 -7.77 9.92 4.44
N TYR A 258 -8.43 8.85 4.83
CA TYR A 258 -9.84 8.86 5.13
C TYR A 258 -10.12 8.09 6.42
N GLN A 259 -10.27 8.80 7.52
CA GLN A 259 -10.57 8.21 8.82
C GLN A 259 -12.04 7.81 8.97
N THR A 260 -12.93 8.34 8.12
CA THR A 260 -14.36 8.09 8.19
C THR A 260 -14.96 7.90 6.80
N TYR A 261 -16.10 7.20 6.74
CA TYR A 261 -16.90 7.08 5.51
C TYR A 261 -17.29 8.45 4.94
N ALA A 262 -17.60 9.43 5.80
CA ALA A 262 -17.96 10.78 5.36
C ALA A 262 -16.79 11.48 4.65
N ALA A 263 -15.56 11.34 5.17
CA ALA A 263 -14.36 11.89 4.55
C ALA A 263 -14.08 11.22 3.19
N MET A 264 -14.23 9.89 3.11
CA MET A 264 -14.10 9.15 1.86
C MET A 264 -15.15 9.60 0.84
N LYS A 265 -16.41 9.76 1.27
CA LYS A 265 -17.50 10.22 0.42
C LYS A 265 -17.22 11.62 -0.14
N ALA A 266 -16.81 12.56 0.73
CA ALA A 266 -16.43 13.90 0.30
C ALA A 266 -15.28 13.90 -0.72
N ALA A 267 -14.30 13.03 -0.54
CA ALA A 267 -13.22 12.84 -1.49
C ALA A 267 -13.72 12.33 -2.86
N ALA A 268 -14.59 11.34 -2.87
CA ALA A 268 -15.19 10.81 -4.10
C ALA A 268 -16.06 11.87 -4.79
N ASP A 269 -16.83 12.64 -4.04
CA ASP A 269 -17.68 13.71 -4.56
C ASP A 269 -16.85 14.80 -5.24
N SER A 270 -15.59 15.01 -4.85
CA SER A 270 -14.68 15.95 -5.50
C SER A 270 -14.48 15.64 -6.99
N TYR A 271 -14.70 14.40 -7.42
CA TYR A 271 -14.69 13.96 -8.82
C TYR A 271 -16.08 13.95 -9.46
N GLY A 272 -17.14 14.29 -8.70
CA GLY A 272 -18.51 14.36 -9.16
C GLY A 272 -19.27 13.03 -9.08
N GLY A 273 -19.01 12.21 -8.06
CA GLY A 273 -19.74 10.97 -7.84
C GLY A 273 -19.38 10.29 -6.53
N ILE A 274 -20.27 9.44 -6.05
CA ILE A 274 -20.09 8.63 -4.84
C ILE A 274 -19.42 7.31 -5.23
N ASN A 275 -18.33 6.98 -4.59
CA ASN A 275 -17.67 5.70 -4.77
C ASN A 275 -18.00 4.74 -3.63
N LYS A 276 -18.96 3.85 -3.86
CA LYS A 276 -19.35 2.81 -2.89
C LYS A 276 -18.31 1.71 -2.69
N LYS A 277 -17.31 1.63 -3.60
CA LYS A 277 -16.24 0.63 -3.57
C LYS A 277 -14.92 1.22 -3.09
N ALA A 278 -14.90 2.49 -2.69
CA ALA A 278 -13.68 3.11 -2.22
C ALA A 278 -13.18 2.39 -0.96
N VAL A 279 -11.93 1.98 -1.01
CA VAL A 279 -11.18 1.54 0.15
C VAL A 279 -10.41 2.74 0.64
N TYR A 280 -10.58 3.08 1.89
CA TYR A 280 -9.77 4.12 2.52
C TYR A 280 -8.60 3.48 3.27
N LEU A 281 -7.51 4.21 3.31
CA LEU A 281 -6.33 3.82 4.03
C LEU A 281 -6.52 4.25 5.49
N ASN A 282 -6.59 3.29 6.39
CA ASN A 282 -6.59 3.57 7.82
C ASN A 282 -5.16 3.74 8.33
N PRO A 283 -4.94 4.58 9.37
CA PRO A 283 -3.68 4.57 10.09
C PRO A 283 -3.41 3.15 10.60
N GLY A 284 -2.26 2.60 10.30
CA GLY A 284 -1.89 1.25 10.73
C GLY A 284 -2.44 0.10 9.88
N SER A 285 -3.20 0.35 8.81
CA SER A 285 -3.41 -0.67 7.81
C SER A 285 -2.13 -0.80 6.99
N SER A 286 -1.32 -1.77 7.34
CA SER A 286 -0.16 -2.10 6.53
C SER A 286 -0.64 -2.58 5.17
N LEU A 287 -0.15 -1.97 4.10
CA LEU A 287 -0.39 -2.44 2.73
C LEU A 287 0.20 -3.85 2.48
N ILE A 288 0.92 -4.38 3.46
CA ILE A 288 1.57 -5.70 3.42
C ILE A 288 0.58 -6.84 3.48
N GLU A 289 -0.55 -6.70 4.17
CA GLU A 289 -1.56 -7.77 4.21
C GLU A 289 -2.11 -8.11 2.81
N ILE A 290 -1.82 -7.28 1.83
CA ILE A 290 -2.26 -7.46 0.44
C ILE A 290 -1.29 -8.39 -0.33
N GLY A 291 -0.03 -8.45 0.07
CA GLY A 291 1.01 -9.23 -0.62
C GLY A 291 0.97 -10.73 -0.33
N ASN A 292 0.40 -11.14 0.78
CA ASN A 292 0.48 -12.53 1.26
C ASN A 292 -0.74 -13.40 0.93
N SER A 293 -1.70 -12.89 0.19
CA SER A 293 -2.76 -13.71 -0.37
C SER A 293 -2.23 -14.38 -1.63
N GLY A 294 -1.68 -15.57 -1.43
CA GLY A 294 -1.20 -16.45 -2.49
C GLY A 294 -2.16 -16.46 -3.67
N GLY A 295 -1.60 -16.32 -4.86
CA GLY A 295 -2.33 -16.20 -6.10
C GLY A 295 -3.42 -17.24 -6.26
N THR A 296 -4.62 -16.76 -6.40
CA THR A 296 -5.66 -17.46 -7.13
C THR A 296 -6.18 -16.49 -8.18
N THR A 297 -5.83 -16.80 -9.42
CA THR A 297 -6.49 -16.29 -10.62
C THR A 297 -7.99 -16.52 -10.48
N GLY A 298 -8.72 -15.47 -10.22
CA GLY A 298 -10.17 -15.51 -10.20
C GLY A 298 -10.70 -14.13 -9.88
N GLY A 299 -11.34 -13.48 -10.86
CA GLY A 299 -12.08 -12.25 -10.65
C GLY A 299 -13.13 -12.42 -9.55
N GLY A 300 -12.70 -12.23 -8.32
CA GLY A 300 -13.57 -12.19 -7.16
C GLY A 300 -13.81 -10.74 -6.79
N THR A 301 -15.06 -10.32 -6.84
CA THR A 301 -15.57 -9.16 -6.13
C THR A 301 -15.40 -9.41 -4.64
N GLY A 302 -14.18 -9.22 -4.12
CA GLY A 302 -13.91 -9.24 -2.70
C GLY A 302 -14.63 -8.07 -2.06
N SER A 303 -15.75 -8.35 -1.43
CA SER A 303 -16.35 -7.46 -0.47
C SER A 303 -15.37 -7.35 0.69
N VAL A 304 -14.58 -6.28 0.74
CA VAL A 304 -13.80 -5.94 1.92
C VAL A 304 -14.80 -5.41 2.94
N THR A 305 -15.22 -6.26 3.84
CA THR A 305 -15.88 -5.82 5.06
C THR A 305 -14.87 -4.93 5.79
N PRO A 306 -15.23 -3.69 6.18
CA PRO A 306 -14.36 -2.88 7.02
C PRO A 306 -13.97 -3.74 8.24
N MET A 307 -12.68 -3.81 8.58
CA MET A 307 -12.29 -4.43 9.85
C MET A 307 -12.92 -3.58 10.96
N THR A 308 -14.02 -4.06 11.48
CA THR A 308 -14.62 -3.52 12.69
C THR A 308 -14.00 -4.28 13.86
N VAL A 309 -13.26 -3.57 14.68
CA VAL A 309 -12.84 -4.09 15.98
C VAL A 309 -14.06 -4.09 16.89
N ASN A 310 -14.38 -5.23 17.45
CA ASN A 310 -15.49 -5.30 18.40
C ASN A 310 -15.15 -4.53 19.66
N ALA A 311 -16.13 -3.77 20.16
CA ALA A 311 -15.98 -3.06 21.40
C ALA A 311 -15.70 -4.03 22.56
N PRO A 312 -14.84 -3.67 23.53
CA PRO A 312 -14.54 -4.53 24.65
C PRO A 312 -15.77 -4.76 25.51
N THR A 313 -15.87 -5.93 26.10
CA THR A 313 -16.93 -6.28 27.03
C THR A 313 -16.43 -6.17 28.46
N PHE A 314 -17.32 -5.76 29.35
CA PHE A 314 -17.03 -5.64 30.78
C PHE A 314 -17.73 -6.74 31.56
N SER A 315 -17.07 -7.28 32.59
CA SER A 315 -17.66 -8.12 33.61
C SER A 315 -17.31 -7.56 35.00
N GLY A 316 -18.06 -7.94 36.01
CA GLY A 316 -17.95 -7.46 37.39
C GLY A 316 -19.29 -6.96 37.89
N GLU A 317 -19.47 -6.96 39.21
CA GLU A 317 -20.70 -6.48 39.86
C GLU A 317 -20.83 -4.97 39.72
N THR A 318 -21.96 -4.52 39.18
CA THR A 318 -22.24 -3.11 38.94
C THR A 318 -22.69 -2.33 40.17
N GLN A 319 -23.13 -3.06 41.25
CA GLN A 319 -23.42 -2.51 42.55
C GLN A 319 -22.60 -3.30 43.60
N PHE A 320 -21.88 -2.59 44.42
CA PHE A 320 -21.01 -3.19 45.43
C PHE A 320 -20.97 -2.34 46.70
N THR A 321 -20.63 -2.98 47.84
CA THR A 321 -20.54 -2.31 49.16
C THR A 321 -19.13 -1.91 49.50
N ASP A 322 -18.16 -2.76 49.27
CA ASP A 322 -16.75 -2.54 49.60
C ASP A 322 -15.91 -2.28 48.37
N THR A 323 -15.69 -3.31 47.56
CA THR A 323 -14.91 -3.24 46.31
C THR A 323 -15.56 -4.10 45.24
N THR A 324 -15.32 -3.74 43.98
CA THR A 324 -15.65 -4.61 42.85
C THR A 324 -14.45 -4.71 41.93
N THR A 325 -14.33 -5.82 41.22
CA THR A 325 -13.27 -6.05 40.26
C THR A 325 -13.84 -6.07 38.85
N VAL A 326 -13.35 -5.20 38.00
CA VAL A 326 -13.74 -5.08 36.61
C VAL A 326 -12.77 -5.86 35.73
N THR A 327 -13.29 -6.84 35.01
CA THR A 327 -12.54 -7.54 33.97
C THR A 327 -13.03 -7.09 32.61
N MET A 328 -12.08 -6.83 31.70
CA MET A 328 -12.36 -6.41 30.34
C MET A 328 -11.85 -7.47 29.38
N THR A 329 -12.65 -7.79 28.36
CA THR A 329 -12.28 -8.74 27.31
C THR A 329 -12.54 -8.15 25.94
N ALA A 330 -11.65 -8.43 25.01
CA ALA A 330 -11.75 -8.05 23.61
C ALA A 330 -11.44 -9.26 22.70
N GLU A 331 -11.59 -9.09 21.41
CA GLU A 331 -11.25 -10.13 20.45
C GLU A 331 -9.75 -10.44 20.46
N SER A 332 -9.38 -11.64 20.01
CA SER A 332 -7.98 -12.10 20.00
C SER A 332 -7.09 -11.14 19.20
N GLY A 333 -5.97 -10.75 19.80
CA GLY A 333 -4.99 -9.83 19.21
C GLY A 333 -5.34 -8.34 19.33
N ALA A 334 -6.41 -7.97 20.05
CA ALA A 334 -6.72 -6.58 20.35
C ALA A 334 -6.17 -6.16 21.72
N GLU A 335 -5.60 -4.95 21.81
CA GLU A 335 -5.25 -4.28 23.06
C GLU A 335 -6.44 -3.50 23.59
N ILE A 336 -6.67 -3.53 24.90
CA ILE A 336 -7.72 -2.71 25.53
C ILE A 336 -7.08 -1.49 26.17
N ARG A 337 -7.59 -0.30 25.84
CA ARG A 337 -7.25 0.97 26.49
C ARG A 337 -8.46 1.50 27.26
N TYR A 338 -8.25 1.97 28.50
CA TYR A 338 -9.36 2.38 29.33
C TYR A 338 -9.07 3.66 30.13
N THR A 339 -10.16 4.26 30.62
CA THR A 339 -10.15 5.41 31.54
C THR A 339 -11.17 5.18 32.66
N THR A 340 -10.90 5.75 33.84
CA THR A 340 -11.78 5.72 35.01
C THR A 340 -12.23 7.11 35.44
N ASN A 341 -11.78 8.14 34.74
CA ASN A 341 -12.07 9.55 35.04
C ASN A 341 -13.19 10.16 34.17
N GLY A 342 -13.90 9.29 33.41
CA GLY A 342 -14.98 9.73 32.51
C GLY A 342 -14.52 10.28 31.15
N SER A 343 -13.22 10.47 30.93
CA SER A 343 -12.69 10.89 29.62
C SER A 343 -12.83 9.79 28.58
N THR A 344 -12.90 10.15 27.30
CA THR A 344 -12.90 9.18 26.19
C THR A 344 -11.53 8.55 26.07
N PRO A 345 -11.40 7.20 26.11
CA PRO A 345 -10.12 6.54 25.96
C PRO A 345 -9.56 6.72 24.53
N THR A 346 -8.24 6.83 24.47
CA THR A 346 -7.46 6.96 23.23
C THR A 346 -6.33 5.91 23.20
N ALA A 347 -5.59 5.82 22.12
CA ALA A 347 -4.44 4.93 22.02
C ALA A 347 -3.35 5.19 23.08
N SER A 348 -3.29 6.40 23.62
CA SER A 348 -2.38 6.79 24.70
C SER A 348 -2.95 6.58 26.12
N SER A 349 -4.20 6.13 26.26
CA SER A 349 -4.82 5.83 27.55
C SER A 349 -4.20 4.58 28.20
N THR A 350 -4.51 4.35 29.47
CA THR A 350 -3.96 3.22 30.23
C THR A 350 -4.23 1.89 29.54
N LEU A 351 -3.20 1.08 29.37
CA LEU A 351 -3.31 -0.28 28.85
C LEU A 351 -3.92 -1.20 29.91
N TYR A 352 -4.92 -1.97 29.51
CA TYR A 352 -5.48 -3.00 30.38
C TYR A 352 -4.61 -4.24 30.35
N SER A 353 -3.95 -4.54 31.45
CA SER A 353 -3.09 -5.73 31.61
C SER A 353 -3.57 -6.68 32.73
N ALA A 354 -4.42 -6.21 33.62
CA ALA A 354 -4.97 -6.98 34.74
C ALA A 354 -6.32 -6.40 35.17
N PRO A 355 -7.16 -7.20 35.88
CA PRO A 355 -8.43 -6.74 36.41
C PRO A 355 -8.29 -5.47 37.28
N VAL A 356 -9.21 -4.53 37.11
CA VAL A 356 -9.19 -3.23 37.79
C VAL A 356 -10.10 -3.28 39.00
N THR A 357 -9.55 -3.00 40.19
CA THR A 357 -10.32 -2.94 41.43
C THR A 357 -10.85 -1.50 41.63
N LEU A 358 -12.16 -1.38 41.83
CA LEU A 358 -12.83 -0.13 42.13
C LEU A 358 -13.28 -0.11 43.59
N THR A 359 -13.05 1.02 44.28
CA THR A 359 -13.41 1.24 45.68
C THR A 359 -14.45 2.31 45.85
N GLU A 360 -14.78 3.03 44.74
CA GLU A 360 -15.73 4.12 44.70
C GLU A 360 -16.60 4.03 43.44
N THR A 361 -17.73 4.75 43.45
CA THR A 361 -18.58 4.84 42.25
C THR A 361 -17.78 5.39 41.07
N THR A 362 -17.64 4.59 40.04
CA THR A 362 -16.75 4.91 38.90
C THR A 362 -17.39 4.50 37.58
N THR A 363 -17.33 5.40 36.59
CA THR A 363 -17.67 5.08 35.22
C THR A 363 -16.37 4.70 34.47
N VAL A 364 -16.30 3.47 34.05
CA VAL A 364 -15.17 2.94 33.25
C VAL A 364 -15.55 3.02 31.78
N LYS A 365 -14.67 3.62 30.99
CA LYS A 365 -14.77 3.65 29.52
C LYS A 365 -13.59 2.89 28.92
N ALA A 366 -13.84 2.11 27.87
CA ALA A 366 -12.79 1.38 27.20
C ALA A 366 -13.00 1.29 25.68
N ILE A 367 -11.89 1.15 24.99
CA ILE A 367 -11.81 0.82 23.55
C ILE A 367 -10.89 -0.37 23.37
N ALA A 368 -11.19 -1.19 22.38
CA ALA A 368 -10.27 -2.19 21.87
C ALA A 368 -9.53 -1.65 20.65
N ILE A 369 -8.23 -1.90 20.58
CA ILE A 369 -7.39 -1.48 19.46
C ILE A 369 -6.72 -2.72 18.89
N LYS A 370 -6.93 -2.95 17.59
CA LYS A 370 -6.29 -4.05 16.87
C LYS A 370 -5.79 -3.52 15.53
N ASN A 371 -4.51 -3.75 15.25
CA ASN A 371 -3.87 -3.25 14.03
C ASN A 371 -4.08 -1.74 13.81
N GLY A 372 -4.03 -0.93 14.88
CA GLY A 372 -4.25 0.51 14.82
C GLY A 372 -5.70 0.97 14.66
N VAL A 373 -6.65 0.05 14.52
CA VAL A 373 -8.09 0.34 14.43
C VAL A 373 -8.70 0.30 15.83
N SER A 374 -9.36 1.40 16.21
CA SER A 374 -10.08 1.47 17.49
C SER A 374 -11.53 1.06 17.30
N SER A 375 -12.05 0.32 18.27
CA SER A 375 -13.48 0.02 18.37
C SER A 375 -14.29 1.28 18.75
N SER A 376 -15.61 1.15 18.75
CA SER A 376 -16.47 2.08 19.48
C SER A 376 -16.15 1.99 20.98
N VAL A 377 -16.42 3.11 21.68
CA VAL A 377 -16.27 3.17 23.15
C VAL A 377 -17.38 2.37 23.81
N THR A 378 -16.99 1.47 24.69
CA THR A 378 -17.92 0.85 25.66
C THR A 378 -17.77 1.56 27.00
N GLU A 379 -18.87 1.86 27.65
CA GLU A 379 -18.86 2.42 29.01
C GLU A 379 -19.76 1.62 29.93
N ARG A 380 -19.37 1.55 31.20
CA ARG A 380 -20.17 0.97 32.27
C ARG A 380 -19.91 1.70 33.59
N THR A 381 -20.98 2.02 34.30
CA THR A 381 -20.89 2.61 35.63
C THR A 381 -21.03 1.54 36.70
N TYR A 382 -20.12 1.58 37.65
CA TYR A 382 -20.09 0.71 38.83
C TYR A 382 -20.41 1.60 40.05
N THR A 383 -21.45 1.25 40.78
CA THR A 383 -21.99 2.10 41.85
C THR A 383 -21.71 1.46 43.20
N LYS A 384 -21.04 2.22 44.09
CA LYS A 384 -20.88 1.81 45.47
C LYS A 384 -22.12 2.16 46.25
N SER A 385 -22.80 1.17 46.83
CA SER A 385 -23.94 1.35 47.72
C SER A 385 -23.41 1.55 49.14
N ALA A 386 -24.06 2.49 49.87
CA ALA A 386 -23.81 2.58 51.33
C ALA A 386 -24.21 1.26 51.96
N GLY A 387 -23.32 0.66 52.72
CA GLY A 387 -23.64 -0.52 53.52
C GLY A 387 -24.85 -0.16 54.41
N ASN A 388 -25.85 -1.03 54.39
CA ASN A 388 -27.00 -0.89 55.29
C ASN A 388 -26.48 -1.09 56.74
N GLY A 389 -26.13 0.04 57.38
CA GLY A 389 -25.86 0.04 58.82
C GLY A 389 -27.13 -0.43 59.50
N GLY A 390 -27.08 -1.61 60.09
CA GLY A 390 -28.17 -2.19 60.83
C GLY A 390 -28.72 -1.20 61.83
N GLY A 391 -29.97 -0.80 61.64
CA GLY A 391 -30.71 -0.08 62.68
C GLY A 391 -30.83 -1.02 63.88
N GLU A 392 -30.21 -0.63 65.00
CA GLU A 392 -30.55 -1.18 66.28
C GLU A 392 -32.00 -0.86 66.54
N GLU A 393 -32.80 -1.87 66.60
CA GLU A 393 -34.13 -1.85 67.15
C GLU A 393 -33.99 -1.59 68.67
N LEU A 394 -34.17 -0.35 69.10
CA LEU A 394 -34.33 -0.05 70.52
C LEU A 394 -35.72 -0.54 70.90
N GLY A 395 -35.80 -1.73 71.52
CA GLY A 395 -36.90 -2.17 72.28
C GLY A 395 -37.07 -1.20 73.48
N GLY A 396 -38.19 -0.55 73.53
CA GLY A 396 -38.67 0.22 74.70
C GLY A 396 -39.91 -0.42 75.22
N ASP A 397 -39.72 -1.11 76.33
CA ASP A 397 -40.80 -1.62 77.16
C ASP A 397 -41.49 -0.44 77.95
N ASP A 398 -42.80 -0.63 78.16
CA ASP A 398 -43.59 -0.33 79.33
C ASP A 398 -44.06 1.08 79.60
N TYR A 399 -45.27 1.23 79.60
CA TYR A 399 -46.37 1.51 80.53
C TYR A 399 -47.54 2.16 79.79
#